data_421490a51e00a61122e5081432715b34
#
_entry.id   421490a51e00a61122e5081432715b34
#
_cell.length_a   1.000
_cell.length_b   1.000
_cell.length_c   1.000
_cell.angle_alpha   90.00
_cell.angle_beta   90.00
_cell.angle_gamma   90.00
#
_symmetry.space_group_name_H-M   'P 1'
#
loop_
_entity.id
_entity.type
_entity.pdbx_description
1 polymer ?
#
loop_
_entity_poly.entity_id
_entity_poly.type
_entity_poly.pdbx_seq_one_letter_code
_entity_poly.pdbx_strand_id
1 'polypeptide(L)'
;MQFGHRIVHGGELFSESAYINDETIAKIDSVAGLAPLHNPAAILGIKACQNAMPGVPMVAAFDTAFHQTMPKENYIYPIPYEYYEKYGIRKYGAHGTSHQFVAKRFAELVGKNIENLKIVTCHLGQGASICAVDGGKSINTSMGLSPLGGIAMVTRSGDLDPSVVTEIMEKENLTPKGVNTLLNKKSGLYGITGLNPDFREIELASYEEDKPKAKLAINIFTKTIAEFIAKYAVSLNGIDGIVFTGGIGENQINVRKSICERLEWMGLKIDIDANNVKGEEAKISTDDSKIIAYIIPTDEELAIARDTKAIVEKIK
;
A
#
# COMPACT_ATOMS: atom_id res chain seq x y z
N MET A 1 6.89 23.72 -18.68
CA MET A 1 6.83 22.25 -18.66
C MET A 1 7.59 21.78 -17.41
N GLN A 2 7.18 20.70 -16.75
CA GLN A 2 7.81 20.11 -15.56
C GLN A 2 7.43 18.64 -15.48
N PHE A 3 8.25 17.78 -14.86
CA PHE A 3 7.99 16.34 -14.77
C PHE A 3 8.10 15.85 -13.33
N GLY A 4 7.14 14.98 -12.95
CA GLY A 4 7.21 14.18 -11.74
C GLY A 4 7.65 12.75 -12.06
N HIS A 5 8.57 12.22 -11.28
CA HIS A 5 9.05 10.84 -11.37
C HIS A 5 8.64 10.08 -10.11
N ARG A 6 7.96 8.95 -10.27
CA ARG A 6 7.69 8.04 -9.16
C ARG A 6 8.94 7.24 -8.84
N ILE A 7 9.35 7.26 -7.58
CA ILE A 7 10.47 6.50 -7.04
C ILE A 7 9.91 5.54 -5.98
N VAL A 8 10.21 4.26 -6.12
CA VAL A 8 9.65 3.23 -5.24
C VAL A 8 10.17 3.38 -3.80
N HIS A 9 11.45 3.75 -3.62
CA HIS A 9 12.04 3.76 -2.28
C HIS A 9 12.95 4.96 -2.04
N GLY A 10 12.62 5.76 -1.02
CA GLY A 10 13.40 6.93 -0.59
C GLY A 10 14.29 6.67 0.64
N GLY A 11 14.25 5.46 1.22
CA GLY A 11 14.92 5.17 2.48
C GLY A 11 14.41 6.07 3.61
N GLU A 12 15.27 6.42 4.54
CA GLU A 12 15.04 7.44 5.56
C GLU A 12 15.47 8.85 5.11
N LEU A 13 15.97 8.96 3.87
CA LEU A 13 16.52 10.20 3.34
C LEU A 13 15.43 11.15 2.78
N PHE A 14 14.26 10.61 2.47
CA PHE A 14 13.18 11.37 1.85
C PHE A 14 11.86 11.15 2.61
N SER A 15 11.39 12.21 3.26
CA SER A 15 10.08 12.27 3.94
C SER A 15 9.01 13.00 3.12
N GLU A 16 9.39 13.54 1.97
CA GLU A 16 8.53 14.26 1.02
C GLU A 16 9.11 14.18 -0.40
N SER A 17 8.33 14.64 -1.38
CA SER A 17 8.80 14.77 -2.76
C SER A 17 9.96 15.79 -2.84
N ALA A 18 10.95 15.53 -3.70
CA ALA A 18 12.17 16.34 -3.79
C ALA A 18 12.47 16.80 -5.22
N TYR A 19 13.01 18.03 -5.36
CA TYR A 19 13.55 18.52 -6.63
C TYR A 19 14.75 17.66 -7.05
N ILE A 20 14.79 17.27 -8.32
CA ILE A 20 15.87 16.41 -8.85
C ILE A 20 17.05 17.27 -9.29
N ASN A 21 18.17 17.04 -8.60
CA ASN A 21 19.52 17.51 -8.92
C ASN A 21 20.52 16.35 -8.71
N ASP A 22 21.81 16.59 -8.92
CA ASP A 22 22.84 15.56 -8.76
C ASP A 22 22.89 14.99 -7.33
N GLU A 23 22.68 15.83 -6.32
CA GLU A 23 22.62 15.40 -4.92
C GLU A 23 21.42 14.48 -4.67
N THR A 24 20.24 14.83 -5.18
CA THR A 24 19.05 14.01 -5.06
C THR A 24 19.22 12.65 -5.75
N ILE A 25 19.82 12.63 -6.95
CA ILE A 25 20.11 11.39 -7.67
C ILE A 25 21.11 10.54 -6.88
N ALA A 26 22.18 11.12 -6.32
CA ALA A 26 23.14 10.40 -5.50
C ALA A 26 22.51 9.80 -4.23
N LYS A 27 21.60 10.53 -3.57
CA LYS A 27 20.83 10.02 -2.43
C LYS A 27 19.93 8.86 -2.82
N ILE A 28 19.21 8.93 -3.96
CA ILE A 28 18.37 7.82 -4.46
C ILE A 28 19.24 6.59 -4.75
N ASP A 29 20.41 6.78 -5.33
CA ASP A 29 21.34 5.69 -5.64
C ASP A 29 21.89 5.03 -4.37
N SER A 30 22.19 5.83 -3.33
CA SER A 30 22.70 5.32 -2.05
C SER A 30 21.73 4.38 -1.33
N VAL A 31 20.44 4.49 -1.59
CA VAL A 31 19.38 3.61 -1.03
C VAL A 31 18.87 2.58 -2.05
N ALA A 32 19.52 2.45 -3.22
CA ALA A 32 19.09 1.52 -4.26
C ALA A 32 19.06 0.05 -3.79
N GLY A 33 19.90 -0.29 -2.79
CA GLY A 33 19.90 -1.62 -2.17
C GLY A 33 18.56 -2.01 -1.52
N LEU A 34 17.73 -1.04 -1.12
CA LEU A 34 16.39 -1.27 -0.56
C LEU A 34 15.34 -1.59 -1.66
N ALA A 35 15.58 -1.16 -2.89
CA ALA A 35 14.73 -1.43 -4.05
C ALA A 35 15.55 -1.73 -5.32
N PRO A 36 16.34 -2.84 -5.33
CA PRO A 36 17.36 -3.09 -6.35
C PRO A 36 16.80 -3.32 -7.77
N LEU A 37 15.52 -3.67 -7.88
CA LEU A 37 14.85 -3.85 -9.18
C LEU A 37 14.19 -2.57 -9.70
N HIS A 38 14.03 -1.53 -8.87
CA HIS A 38 13.24 -0.35 -9.18
C HIS A 38 14.07 0.94 -9.22
N ASN A 39 14.81 1.25 -8.15
CA ASN A 39 15.53 2.52 -8.05
C ASN A 39 16.58 2.71 -9.16
N PRO A 40 17.42 1.71 -9.52
CA PRO A 40 18.35 1.87 -10.63
C PRO A 40 17.64 2.18 -11.97
N ALA A 41 16.53 1.51 -12.25
CA ALA A 41 15.74 1.78 -13.46
C ALA A 41 15.12 3.19 -13.44
N ALA A 42 14.66 3.65 -12.29
CA ALA A 42 14.13 5.01 -12.11
C ALA A 42 15.22 6.07 -12.36
N ILE A 43 16.43 5.88 -11.84
CA ILE A 43 17.58 6.77 -12.08
C ILE A 43 17.92 6.85 -13.58
N LEU A 44 17.92 5.71 -14.29
CA LEU A 44 18.11 5.69 -15.73
C LEU A 44 17.03 6.48 -16.47
N GLY A 45 15.76 6.33 -16.06
CA GLY A 45 14.64 7.09 -16.60
C GLY A 45 14.79 8.60 -16.37
N ILE A 46 15.19 9.02 -15.17
CA ILE A 46 15.47 10.43 -14.86
C ILE A 46 16.57 10.99 -15.76
N LYS A 47 17.70 10.30 -15.86
CA LYS A 47 18.82 10.73 -16.72
C LYS A 47 18.44 10.81 -18.19
N ALA A 48 17.64 9.86 -18.68
CA ALA A 48 17.13 9.89 -20.05
C ALA A 48 16.22 11.12 -20.29
N CYS A 49 15.35 11.45 -19.34
CA CYS A 49 14.50 12.64 -19.41
C CYS A 49 15.34 13.94 -19.34
N GLN A 50 16.35 14.02 -18.49
CA GLN A 50 17.25 15.17 -18.41
C GLN A 50 17.98 15.41 -19.73
N ASN A 51 18.46 14.34 -20.39
CA ASN A 51 19.15 14.43 -21.68
C ASN A 51 18.20 14.84 -22.82
N ALA A 52 16.97 14.31 -22.81
CA ALA A 52 15.98 14.62 -23.84
C ALA A 52 15.39 16.02 -23.70
N MET A 53 15.35 16.55 -22.48
CA MET A 53 14.70 17.81 -22.12
C MET A 53 15.58 18.63 -21.18
N PRO A 54 16.72 19.17 -21.65
CA PRO A 54 17.62 19.96 -20.81
C PRO A 54 16.93 21.19 -20.21
N GLY A 55 17.18 21.42 -18.91
CA GLY A 55 16.63 22.57 -18.19
C GLY A 55 15.17 22.47 -17.77
N VAL A 56 14.47 21.38 -18.10
CA VAL A 56 13.11 21.18 -17.61
C VAL A 56 13.15 20.72 -16.14
N PRO A 57 12.46 21.41 -15.20
CA PRO A 57 12.41 21.00 -13.80
C PRO A 57 11.80 19.62 -13.61
N MET A 58 12.42 18.81 -12.75
CA MET A 58 12.00 17.46 -12.44
C MET A 58 11.92 17.26 -10.92
N VAL A 59 10.92 16.48 -10.46
CA VAL A 59 10.66 16.18 -9.05
C VAL A 59 10.53 14.67 -8.87
N ALA A 60 11.15 14.14 -7.82
CA ALA A 60 11.01 12.76 -7.38
C ALA A 60 9.92 12.67 -6.30
N ALA A 61 8.91 11.84 -6.52
CA ALA A 61 7.90 11.48 -5.53
C ALA A 61 8.13 10.03 -5.06
N PHE A 62 8.19 9.83 -3.75
CA PHE A 62 8.60 8.54 -3.18
C PHE A 62 7.42 7.79 -2.57
N ASP A 63 7.23 6.52 -2.94
CA ASP A 63 6.17 5.66 -2.38
C ASP A 63 6.29 5.46 -0.86
N THR A 64 7.50 5.61 -0.31
CA THR A 64 7.79 5.43 1.12
C THR A 64 7.72 6.73 1.92
N ALA A 65 7.69 7.91 1.28
CA ALA A 65 7.81 9.20 1.96
C ALA A 65 6.68 9.46 2.97
N PHE A 66 5.43 9.18 2.60
CA PHE A 66 4.28 9.34 3.48
C PHE A 66 4.41 8.57 4.80
N HIS A 67 5.08 7.41 4.77
CA HIS A 67 5.26 6.53 5.92
C HIS A 67 6.43 6.93 6.84
N GLN A 68 7.22 7.96 6.50
CA GLN A 68 8.31 8.43 7.35
C GLN A 68 7.82 9.11 8.65
N THR A 69 6.53 9.38 8.77
CA THR A 69 5.90 9.90 9.99
C THR A 69 5.55 8.82 11.02
N MET A 70 5.76 7.54 10.70
CA MET A 70 5.52 6.44 11.66
C MET A 70 6.37 6.60 12.92
N PRO A 71 5.80 6.43 14.12
CA PRO A 71 6.57 6.37 15.36
C PRO A 71 7.45 5.12 15.40
N LYS A 72 8.53 5.19 16.17
CA LYS A 72 9.63 4.20 16.16
C LYS A 72 9.16 2.78 16.49
N GLU A 73 8.26 2.63 17.43
CA GLU A 73 7.65 1.34 17.82
C GLU A 73 6.84 0.68 16.71
N ASN A 74 6.43 1.42 15.68
CA ASN A 74 5.67 0.89 14.55
C ASN A 74 6.56 0.50 13.37
N TYR A 75 7.80 0.97 13.30
CA TYR A 75 8.69 0.64 12.19
C TYR A 75 9.89 -0.25 12.56
N ILE A 76 10.28 -0.33 13.83
CA ILE A 76 11.35 -1.24 14.27
C ILE A 76 10.83 -2.67 14.35
N TYR A 77 11.59 -3.61 13.84
CA TYR A 77 11.35 -5.03 14.05
C TYR A 77 11.97 -5.49 15.37
N PRO A 78 11.32 -6.39 16.15
CA PRO A 78 11.84 -6.91 17.40
C PRO A 78 12.92 -7.98 17.18
N ILE A 79 14.01 -7.59 16.52
CA ILE A 79 15.23 -8.34 16.27
C ILE A 79 16.42 -7.53 16.81
N PRO A 80 17.65 -8.04 16.89
CA PRO A 80 18.77 -7.26 17.39
C PRO A 80 18.85 -5.87 16.73
N TYR A 81 18.81 -4.84 17.56
CA TYR A 81 18.67 -3.43 17.11
C TYR A 81 19.79 -2.98 16.17
N GLU A 82 20.97 -3.62 16.28
CA GLU A 82 22.11 -3.36 15.42
C GLU A 82 21.82 -3.58 13.92
N TYR A 83 20.85 -4.42 13.56
CA TYR A 83 20.46 -4.60 12.16
C TYR A 83 19.73 -3.38 11.59
N TYR A 84 19.02 -2.66 12.43
CA TYR A 84 18.49 -1.36 12.03
C TYR A 84 19.65 -0.35 11.86
N GLU A 85 20.54 -0.24 12.83
CA GLU A 85 21.64 0.74 12.80
C GLU A 85 22.60 0.51 11.63
N LYS A 86 22.95 -0.74 11.35
CA LYS A 86 23.94 -1.09 10.32
C LYS A 86 23.35 -1.13 8.91
N TYR A 87 22.12 -1.59 8.77
CA TYR A 87 21.57 -1.96 7.47
C TYR A 87 20.24 -1.27 7.15
N GLY A 88 19.70 -0.45 8.05
CA GLY A 88 18.41 0.18 7.88
C GLY A 88 17.26 -0.83 7.82
N ILE A 89 17.39 -1.99 8.51
CA ILE A 89 16.35 -3.01 8.53
C ILE A 89 15.23 -2.54 9.44
N ARG A 90 14.20 -1.98 8.80
CA ARG A 90 12.99 -1.46 9.42
C ARG A 90 11.80 -1.56 8.46
N LYS A 91 10.60 -1.28 8.95
CA LYS A 91 9.42 -1.08 8.09
C LYS A 91 9.51 0.28 7.40
N TYR A 92 9.31 0.29 6.08
CA TYR A 92 9.22 1.50 5.25
C TYR A 92 7.83 1.70 4.67
N GLY A 93 7.13 0.62 4.31
CA GLY A 93 5.85 0.68 3.62
C GLY A 93 5.98 0.96 2.13
N ALA A 94 4.84 1.08 1.47
CA ALA A 94 4.72 1.49 0.06
C ALA A 94 3.31 2.05 -0.20
N HIS A 95 3.03 2.47 -1.46
CA HIS A 95 1.78 3.12 -1.88
C HIS A 95 1.48 4.43 -1.10
N GLY A 96 2.51 5.08 -0.54
CA GLY A 96 2.35 6.25 0.30
C GLY A 96 1.62 7.40 -0.40
N THR A 97 1.92 7.63 -1.68
CA THR A 97 1.24 8.64 -2.52
C THR A 97 -0.27 8.38 -2.58
N SER A 98 -0.67 7.13 -2.82
CA SER A 98 -2.09 6.74 -2.85
C SER A 98 -2.75 6.89 -1.48
N HIS A 99 -2.14 6.36 -0.41
CA HIS A 99 -2.69 6.48 0.94
C HIS A 99 -2.88 7.93 1.37
N GLN A 100 -1.92 8.80 1.07
CA GLN A 100 -2.01 10.23 1.37
C GLN A 100 -3.13 10.91 0.56
N PHE A 101 -3.21 10.60 -0.74
CA PHE A 101 -4.22 11.17 -1.63
C PHE A 101 -5.64 10.85 -1.16
N VAL A 102 -5.94 9.57 -0.94
CA VAL A 102 -7.30 9.15 -0.57
C VAL A 102 -7.68 9.56 0.85
N ALA A 103 -6.71 9.67 1.78
CA ALA A 103 -6.98 10.18 3.12
C ALA A 103 -7.37 11.67 3.10
N LYS A 104 -6.68 12.50 2.31
CA LYS A 104 -7.04 13.91 2.09
C LYS A 104 -8.41 14.03 1.44
N ARG A 105 -8.67 13.21 0.40
CA ARG A 105 -9.96 13.22 -0.29
C ARG A 105 -11.11 12.81 0.61
N PHE A 106 -10.91 11.80 1.47
CA PHE A 106 -11.92 11.41 2.47
C PHE A 106 -12.28 12.59 3.39
N ALA A 107 -11.29 13.33 3.89
CA ALA A 107 -11.53 14.49 4.75
C ALA A 107 -12.37 15.57 4.06
N GLU A 108 -12.10 15.83 2.76
CA GLU A 108 -12.89 16.75 1.94
C GLU A 108 -14.35 16.28 1.82
N LEU A 109 -14.56 14.99 1.53
CA LEU A 109 -15.90 14.40 1.34
C LEU A 109 -16.76 14.40 2.60
N VAL A 110 -16.15 14.18 3.76
CA VAL A 110 -16.88 14.22 5.04
C VAL A 110 -16.95 15.64 5.61
N GLY A 111 -16.36 16.65 4.95
CA GLY A 111 -16.40 18.06 5.37
C GLY A 111 -15.69 18.33 6.70
N LYS A 112 -14.65 17.58 7.02
CA LYS A 112 -13.88 17.69 8.27
C LYS A 112 -12.41 18.02 8.00
N ASN A 113 -11.77 18.73 8.95
CA ASN A 113 -10.31 18.90 8.90
C ASN A 113 -9.62 17.53 9.11
N ILE A 114 -8.70 17.19 8.23
CA ILE A 114 -7.96 15.93 8.27
C ILE A 114 -7.21 15.74 9.60
N GLU A 115 -6.76 16.82 10.23
CA GLU A 115 -6.07 16.81 11.52
C GLU A 115 -6.91 16.20 12.66
N ASN A 116 -8.23 16.15 12.50
CA ASN A 116 -9.18 15.59 13.48
C ASN A 116 -9.72 14.22 13.08
N LEU A 117 -9.10 13.55 12.10
CA LEU A 117 -9.60 12.30 11.55
C LEU A 117 -8.62 11.15 11.74
N LYS A 118 -9.16 10.00 12.09
CA LYS A 118 -8.52 8.70 12.20
C LYS A 118 -9.05 7.79 11.10
N ILE A 119 -8.21 7.51 10.12
CA ILE A 119 -8.63 6.86 8.88
C ILE A 119 -7.80 5.59 8.66
N VAL A 120 -8.43 4.51 8.24
CA VAL A 120 -7.74 3.35 7.69
C VAL A 120 -7.96 3.35 6.19
N THR A 121 -6.88 3.44 5.42
CA THR A 121 -6.91 3.39 3.96
C THR A 121 -6.46 2.03 3.47
N CYS A 122 -7.23 1.44 2.55
CA CYS A 122 -7.02 0.11 1.98
C CYS A 122 -6.74 0.25 0.49
N HIS A 123 -5.45 0.30 0.11
CA HIS A 123 -5.04 0.25 -1.29
C HIS A 123 -4.98 -1.22 -1.72
N LEU A 124 -5.98 -1.67 -2.47
CA LEU A 124 -6.16 -3.07 -2.87
C LEU A 124 -6.02 -3.19 -4.39
N GLY A 125 -4.87 -3.69 -4.83
CA GLY A 125 -4.55 -3.97 -6.22
C GLY A 125 -3.82 -5.30 -6.37
N GLN A 126 -3.03 -5.48 -7.42
CA GLN A 126 -2.11 -6.62 -7.56
C GLN A 126 -1.08 -6.65 -6.40
N GLY A 127 -0.52 -5.49 -6.05
CA GLY A 127 0.06 -5.22 -4.75
C GLY A 127 -1.01 -4.58 -3.86
N ALA A 128 -1.02 -4.89 -2.57
CA ALA A 128 -2.02 -4.37 -1.67
C ALA A 128 -1.44 -4.00 -0.31
N SER A 129 -1.91 -2.90 0.26
CA SER A 129 -1.49 -2.43 1.57
C SER A 129 -2.62 -1.72 2.32
N ILE A 130 -2.51 -1.75 3.63
CA ILE A 130 -3.41 -1.05 4.57
C ILE A 130 -2.56 -0.03 5.31
N CYS A 131 -3.09 1.18 5.51
CA CYS A 131 -2.40 2.23 6.25
C CYS A 131 -3.31 2.83 7.32
N ALA A 132 -2.75 3.03 8.52
CA ALA A 132 -3.35 3.81 9.59
C ALA A 132 -2.93 5.27 9.47
N VAL A 133 -3.90 6.16 9.35
CA VAL A 133 -3.68 7.60 9.20
C VAL A 133 -4.31 8.34 10.38
N ASP A 134 -3.52 9.08 11.14
CA ASP A 134 -3.96 9.95 12.23
C ASP A 134 -3.57 11.39 11.92
N GLY A 135 -4.53 12.29 11.91
CA GLY A 135 -4.27 13.70 11.64
C GLY A 135 -3.56 13.96 10.32
N GLY A 136 -3.83 13.13 9.28
CA GLY A 136 -3.19 13.23 7.97
C GLY A 136 -1.78 12.65 7.89
N LYS A 137 -1.28 11.99 8.95
CA LYS A 137 0.04 11.36 9.01
C LYS A 137 -0.09 9.84 9.05
N SER A 138 0.77 9.13 8.31
CA SER A 138 0.88 7.68 8.44
C SER A 138 1.48 7.32 9.79
N ILE A 139 0.76 6.56 10.61
CA ILE A 139 1.29 6.06 11.88
C ILE A 139 1.60 4.57 11.85
N ASN A 140 1.04 3.83 10.91
CA ASN A 140 1.40 2.43 10.65
C ASN A 140 1.00 2.03 9.22
N THR A 141 1.68 1.04 8.66
CA THR A 141 1.31 0.47 7.36
C THR A 141 1.62 -1.03 7.33
N SER A 142 0.92 -1.78 6.48
CA SER A 142 1.02 -3.24 6.44
C SER A 142 2.27 -3.74 5.73
N MET A 143 2.71 -3.08 4.65
CA MET A 143 3.96 -3.45 3.99
C MET A 143 5.16 -3.13 4.89
N GLY A 144 6.18 -4.00 4.85
CA GLY A 144 7.32 -3.97 5.75
C GLY A 144 8.57 -3.33 5.18
N LEU A 145 9.71 -4.01 5.35
CA LEU A 145 11.00 -3.68 4.73
C LEU A 145 10.89 -3.63 3.20
N SER A 146 10.06 -4.49 2.65
CA SER A 146 9.75 -4.57 1.22
C SER A 146 8.23 -4.64 1.00
N PRO A 147 7.74 -4.51 -0.24
CA PRO A 147 6.32 -4.67 -0.54
C PRO A 147 5.78 -6.12 -0.41
N LEU A 148 6.53 -7.03 0.20
CA LEU A 148 6.12 -8.42 0.43
C LEU A 148 5.26 -8.59 1.69
N GLY A 149 5.60 -7.91 2.78
CA GLY A 149 4.91 -8.04 4.07
C GLY A 149 3.48 -7.51 4.07
N GLY A 150 2.75 -7.83 5.11
CA GLY A 150 1.38 -7.39 5.33
C GLY A 150 0.34 -8.42 4.90
N ILE A 151 -0.70 -7.96 4.22
CA ILE A 151 -1.79 -8.83 3.75
C ILE A 151 -1.34 -9.74 2.60
N ALA A 152 -1.97 -10.90 2.46
CA ALA A 152 -1.83 -11.73 1.28
C ALA A 152 -2.27 -10.93 0.03
N MET A 153 -1.53 -11.08 -1.07
CA MET A 153 -1.81 -10.37 -2.33
C MET A 153 -2.03 -11.39 -3.44
N VAL A 154 -2.19 -10.95 -4.66
CA VAL A 154 -2.45 -11.89 -5.77
C VAL A 154 -1.33 -12.92 -5.92
N THR A 155 -0.05 -12.49 -5.87
CA THR A 155 1.10 -13.40 -6.02
C THR A 155 2.07 -13.38 -4.84
N ARG A 156 1.87 -12.48 -3.85
CA ARG A 156 2.75 -12.34 -2.68
C ARG A 156 2.10 -12.94 -1.45
N SER A 157 2.93 -13.58 -0.62
CA SER A 157 2.44 -14.29 0.58
C SER A 157 1.82 -13.37 1.64
N GLY A 158 2.30 -12.12 1.75
CA GLY A 158 2.08 -11.33 2.96
C GLY A 158 2.89 -11.88 4.14
N ASP A 159 2.44 -11.53 5.35
CA ASP A 159 3.09 -11.94 6.60
C ASP A 159 3.03 -13.46 6.78
N LEU A 160 4.15 -14.03 7.19
CA LEU A 160 4.33 -15.45 7.50
C LEU A 160 5.06 -15.60 8.83
N ASP A 161 4.92 -16.75 9.47
CA ASP A 161 5.86 -17.20 10.48
C ASP A 161 7.26 -17.32 9.83
N PRO A 162 8.30 -16.67 10.37
CA PRO A 162 9.65 -16.72 9.80
C PRO A 162 10.20 -18.13 9.64
N SER A 163 9.81 -19.09 10.50
CA SER A 163 10.24 -20.48 10.41
C SER A 163 9.72 -21.21 9.16
N VAL A 164 8.59 -20.78 8.61
CA VAL A 164 8.07 -21.32 7.33
C VAL A 164 9.05 -21.07 6.20
N VAL A 165 9.76 -19.94 6.23
CA VAL A 165 10.74 -19.57 5.19
C VAL A 165 11.92 -20.55 5.19
N THR A 166 12.50 -20.80 6.37
CA THR A 166 13.64 -21.71 6.52
C THR A 166 13.23 -23.17 6.24
N GLU A 167 12.05 -23.57 6.70
CA GLU A 167 11.50 -24.92 6.45
C GLU A 167 11.34 -25.21 4.95
N ILE A 168 10.78 -24.26 4.19
CA ILE A 168 10.64 -24.42 2.73
C ILE A 168 12.02 -24.43 2.05
N MET A 169 12.96 -23.57 2.50
CA MET A 169 14.31 -23.53 1.94
C MET A 169 15.00 -24.89 2.09
N GLU A 170 14.89 -25.51 3.25
CA GLU A 170 15.49 -26.83 3.52
C GLU A 170 14.81 -27.94 2.71
N LYS A 171 13.48 -28.02 2.72
CA LYS A 171 12.73 -29.09 2.04
C LYS A 171 12.84 -29.03 0.52
N GLU A 172 12.85 -27.85 -0.05
CA GLU A 172 12.90 -27.64 -1.50
C GLU A 172 14.31 -27.30 -2.01
N ASN A 173 15.32 -27.30 -1.12
CA ASN A 173 16.71 -26.94 -1.41
C ASN A 173 16.82 -25.59 -2.14
N LEU A 174 16.07 -24.58 -1.65
CA LEU A 174 16.03 -23.25 -2.26
C LEU A 174 17.13 -22.34 -1.72
N THR A 175 17.71 -21.57 -2.62
CA THR A 175 18.57 -20.43 -2.26
C THR A 175 17.74 -19.28 -1.69
N PRO A 176 18.34 -18.29 -0.97
CA PRO A 176 17.64 -17.09 -0.55
C PRO A 176 16.94 -16.35 -1.70
N LYS A 177 17.54 -16.34 -2.90
CA LYS A 177 16.91 -15.78 -4.11
C LYS A 177 15.73 -16.63 -4.58
N GLY A 178 15.83 -17.94 -4.45
CA GLY A 178 14.76 -18.88 -4.81
C GLY A 178 13.53 -18.68 -3.95
N VAL A 179 13.70 -18.64 -2.61
CA VAL A 179 12.58 -18.42 -1.69
C VAL A 179 12.00 -17.03 -1.83
N ASN A 180 12.82 -15.99 -2.06
CA ASN A 180 12.31 -14.65 -2.34
C ASN A 180 11.44 -14.63 -3.61
N THR A 181 11.82 -15.35 -4.66
CA THR A 181 11.01 -15.50 -5.88
C THR A 181 9.69 -16.24 -5.58
N LEU A 182 9.73 -17.32 -4.79
CA LEU A 182 8.55 -18.07 -4.36
C LEU A 182 7.55 -17.13 -3.67
N LEU A 183 7.99 -16.41 -2.64
CA LEU A 183 7.13 -15.58 -1.81
C LEU A 183 6.56 -14.36 -2.55
N ASN A 184 7.29 -13.80 -3.51
CA ASN A 184 6.84 -12.63 -4.27
C ASN A 184 6.00 -12.94 -5.51
N LYS A 185 6.25 -14.10 -6.18
CA LYS A 185 5.70 -14.38 -7.52
C LYS A 185 4.87 -15.65 -7.62
N LYS A 186 4.97 -16.55 -6.63
CA LYS A 186 4.34 -17.88 -6.68
C LYS A 186 3.49 -18.20 -5.45
N SER A 187 3.23 -17.20 -4.63
CA SER A 187 2.45 -17.30 -3.38
C SER A 187 1.13 -16.54 -3.47
N GLY A 188 0.59 -16.12 -2.35
CA GLY A 188 -0.66 -15.39 -2.28
C GLY A 188 -1.86 -16.18 -2.80
N LEU A 189 -2.84 -15.51 -3.38
CA LEU A 189 -4.04 -16.13 -3.92
C LEU A 189 -3.71 -17.11 -5.04
N TYR A 190 -2.78 -16.71 -5.93
CA TYR A 190 -2.24 -17.57 -6.98
C TYR A 190 -1.62 -18.86 -6.42
N GLY A 191 -0.79 -18.74 -5.40
CA GLY A 191 -0.14 -19.91 -4.79
C GLY A 191 -1.12 -20.89 -4.16
N ILE A 192 -2.24 -20.40 -3.60
CA ILE A 192 -3.30 -21.23 -3.02
C ILE A 192 -4.13 -21.91 -4.11
N THR A 193 -4.46 -21.19 -5.17
CA THR A 193 -5.42 -21.63 -6.19
C THR A 193 -4.78 -22.41 -7.33
N GLY A 194 -3.55 -22.05 -7.72
CA GLY A 194 -2.91 -22.51 -8.95
C GLY A 194 -3.56 -21.97 -10.23
N LEU A 195 -4.52 -21.03 -10.10
CA LEU A 195 -5.18 -20.38 -11.24
C LEU A 195 -4.30 -19.26 -11.81
N ASN A 196 -4.75 -18.65 -12.94
CA ASN A 196 -4.10 -17.46 -13.47
C ASN A 196 -4.00 -16.36 -12.39
N PRO A 197 -2.87 -15.64 -12.25
CA PRO A 197 -2.70 -14.55 -11.27
C PRO A 197 -3.46 -13.27 -11.67
N ASP A 198 -4.72 -13.39 -12.02
CA ASP A 198 -5.71 -12.32 -12.18
C ASP A 198 -6.75 -12.44 -11.07
N PHE A 199 -6.88 -11.39 -10.25
CA PHE A 199 -7.83 -11.40 -9.14
C PHE A 199 -9.27 -11.67 -9.58
N ARG A 200 -9.68 -11.14 -10.74
CA ARG A 200 -11.05 -11.29 -11.26
C ARG A 200 -11.37 -12.75 -11.58
N GLU A 201 -10.41 -13.47 -12.16
CA GLU A 201 -10.57 -14.90 -12.45
C GLU A 201 -10.65 -15.72 -11.16
N ILE A 202 -9.82 -15.40 -10.16
CA ILE A 202 -9.84 -16.08 -8.86
C ILE A 202 -11.16 -15.79 -8.11
N GLU A 203 -11.63 -14.53 -8.14
CA GLU A 203 -12.91 -14.17 -7.52
C GLU A 203 -14.08 -14.90 -8.21
N LEU A 204 -14.16 -14.90 -9.53
CA LEU A 204 -15.19 -15.63 -10.27
C LEU A 204 -15.17 -17.11 -9.93
N ALA A 205 -13.99 -17.73 -9.94
CA ALA A 205 -13.84 -19.13 -9.56
C ALA A 205 -14.27 -19.42 -8.11
N SER A 206 -14.24 -18.42 -7.23
CA SER A 206 -14.64 -18.63 -5.82
C SER A 206 -16.14 -18.88 -5.62
N TYR A 207 -16.95 -18.62 -6.65
CA TYR A 207 -18.40 -18.89 -6.66
C TYR A 207 -18.74 -20.28 -7.24
N GLU A 208 -17.75 -20.99 -7.81
CA GLU A 208 -17.94 -22.33 -8.34
C GLU A 208 -17.76 -23.37 -7.22
N GLU A 209 -18.69 -24.33 -7.12
CA GLU A 209 -18.69 -25.34 -6.04
C GLU A 209 -17.50 -26.29 -6.11
N ASP A 210 -16.97 -26.57 -7.31
CA ASP A 210 -15.84 -27.45 -7.54
C ASP A 210 -14.47 -26.79 -7.36
N LYS A 211 -14.44 -25.49 -6.98
CA LYS A 211 -13.21 -24.71 -6.77
C LYS A 211 -13.01 -24.21 -5.32
N PRO A 212 -12.96 -25.11 -4.33
CA PRO A 212 -12.91 -24.72 -2.91
C PRO A 212 -11.65 -23.93 -2.55
N LYS A 213 -10.53 -24.10 -3.27
CA LYS A 213 -9.30 -23.33 -3.06
C LYS A 213 -9.46 -21.87 -3.45
N ALA A 214 -10.27 -21.54 -4.48
CA ALA A 214 -10.55 -20.18 -4.86
C ALA A 214 -11.37 -19.46 -3.77
N LYS A 215 -12.41 -20.15 -3.25
CA LYS A 215 -13.18 -19.65 -2.10
C LYS A 215 -12.31 -19.43 -0.86
N LEU A 216 -11.41 -20.38 -0.56
CA LEU A 216 -10.45 -20.25 0.54
C LEU A 216 -9.54 -19.05 0.35
N ALA A 217 -8.99 -18.84 -0.85
CA ALA A 217 -8.10 -17.74 -1.15
C ALA A 217 -8.78 -16.38 -0.95
N ILE A 218 -10.01 -16.20 -1.45
CA ILE A 218 -10.81 -14.97 -1.25
C ILE A 218 -11.13 -14.77 0.23
N ASN A 219 -11.48 -15.83 0.97
CA ASN A 219 -11.72 -15.74 2.40
C ASN A 219 -10.47 -15.33 3.19
N ILE A 220 -9.29 -15.87 2.87
CA ILE A 220 -8.02 -15.46 3.48
C ILE A 220 -7.75 -13.98 3.18
N PHE A 221 -7.93 -13.55 1.94
CA PHE A 221 -7.72 -12.17 1.52
C PHE A 221 -8.60 -11.19 2.31
N THR A 222 -9.92 -11.40 2.27
CA THR A 222 -10.87 -10.50 2.93
C THR A 222 -10.75 -10.53 4.46
N LYS A 223 -10.48 -11.71 5.05
CA LYS A 223 -10.22 -11.88 6.49
C LYS A 223 -8.97 -11.09 6.90
N THR A 224 -7.87 -11.26 6.20
CA THR A 224 -6.60 -10.60 6.55
C THR A 224 -6.72 -9.08 6.47
N ILE A 225 -7.44 -8.55 5.46
CA ILE A 225 -7.71 -7.11 5.36
C ILE A 225 -8.50 -6.62 6.57
N ALA A 226 -9.59 -7.32 6.95
CA ALA A 226 -10.39 -6.95 8.11
C ALA A 226 -9.58 -7.00 9.42
N GLU A 227 -8.71 -7.99 9.59
CA GLU A 227 -7.79 -8.10 10.73
C GLU A 227 -6.80 -6.93 10.80
N PHE A 228 -6.24 -6.49 9.65
CA PHE A 228 -5.37 -5.32 9.62
C PHE A 228 -6.13 -4.03 9.92
N ILE A 229 -7.38 -3.87 9.44
CA ILE A 229 -8.23 -2.73 9.80
C ILE A 229 -8.46 -2.70 11.32
N ALA A 230 -8.84 -3.81 11.93
CA ALA A 230 -9.05 -3.92 13.37
C ALA A 230 -7.75 -3.66 14.17
N LYS A 231 -6.61 -4.20 13.72
CA LYS A 231 -5.28 -3.91 14.29
C LYS A 231 -4.98 -2.42 14.27
N TYR A 232 -5.30 -1.73 13.17
CA TYR A 232 -5.05 -0.30 13.03
C TYR A 232 -6.07 0.55 13.77
N ALA A 233 -7.28 0.07 14.00
CA ALA A 233 -8.22 0.70 14.91
C ALA A 233 -7.65 0.77 16.36
N VAL A 234 -6.90 -0.26 16.77
CA VAL A 234 -6.17 -0.24 18.05
C VAL A 234 -5.05 0.81 18.02
N SER A 235 -4.23 0.83 16.95
CA SER A 235 -3.13 1.80 16.81
C SER A 235 -3.63 3.25 16.81
N LEU A 236 -4.83 3.49 16.28
CA LEU A 236 -5.48 4.80 16.19
C LEU A 236 -6.30 5.15 17.45
N ASN A 237 -6.51 4.20 18.36
CA ASN A 237 -7.48 4.32 19.45
C ASN A 237 -8.87 4.72 18.94
N GLY A 238 -9.40 3.92 18.01
CA GLY A 238 -10.65 4.14 17.26
C GLY A 238 -10.44 4.62 15.83
N ILE A 239 -11.46 4.54 15.01
CA ILE A 239 -11.43 5.01 13.59
C ILE A 239 -12.71 5.76 13.25
N ASP A 240 -12.58 6.84 12.47
CA ASP A 240 -13.68 7.61 11.92
C ASP A 240 -14.10 7.08 10.55
N GLY A 241 -13.12 6.58 9.78
CA GLY A 241 -13.37 6.13 8.42
C GLY A 241 -12.48 5.04 7.88
N ILE A 242 -13.01 4.31 6.90
CA ILE A 242 -12.31 3.32 6.09
C ILE A 242 -12.44 3.75 4.62
N VAL A 243 -11.32 3.72 3.90
CA VAL A 243 -11.29 4.04 2.48
C VAL A 243 -10.80 2.84 1.68
N PHE A 244 -11.60 2.41 0.70
CA PHE A 244 -11.23 1.40 -0.29
C PHE A 244 -10.76 2.08 -1.58
N THR A 245 -9.59 1.69 -2.06
CA THR A 245 -8.96 2.23 -3.28
C THR A 245 -8.11 1.16 -3.97
N GLY A 246 -7.57 1.49 -5.14
CA GLY A 246 -6.87 0.54 -6.00
C GLY A 246 -7.81 -0.41 -6.74
N GLY A 247 -7.34 -1.04 -7.80
CA GLY A 247 -8.22 -1.74 -8.76
C GLY A 247 -9.16 -2.77 -8.15
N ILE A 248 -8.78 -3.48 -7.08
CA ILE A 248 -9.65 -4.40 -6.35
C ILE A 248 -10.59 -3.63 -5.42
N GLY A 249 -10.06 -2.67 -4.65
CA GLY A 249 -10.85 -1.87 -3.71
C GLY A 249 -11.95 -1.06 -4.41
N GLU A 250 -11.66 -0.53 -5.58
CA GLU A 250 -12.58 0.28 -6.38
C GLU A 250 -13.64 -0.54 -7.10
N ASN A 251 -13.32 -1.76 -7.54
CA ASN A 251 -14.17 -2.48 -8.48
C ASN A 251 -14.81 -3.75 -7.94
N GLN A 252 -14.32 -4.33 -6.81
CA GLN A 252 -14.82 -5.63 -6.34
C GLN A 252 -15.83 -5.47 -5.20
N ILE A 253 -17.10 -5.44 -5.59
CA ILE A 253 -18.27 -5.22 -4.72
C ILE A 253 -18.32 -6.23 -3.58
N ASN A 254 -18.14 -7.53 -3.88
CA ASN A 254 -18.24 -8.61 -2.91
C ASN A 254 -17.04 -8.64 -1.93
N VAL A 255 -15.87 -8.20 -2.38
CA VAL A 255 -14.69 -8.06 -1.51
C VAL A 255 -14.96 -7.00 -0.45
N ARG A 256 -15.40 -5.80 -0.84
CA ARG A 256 -15.75 -4.72 0.10
C ARG A 256 -16.84 -5.16 1.07
N LYS A 257 -17.91 -5.79 0.54
CA LYS A 257 -18.99 -6.35 1.36
C LYS A 257 -18.44 -7.32 2.41
N SER A 258 -17.68 -8.33 1.99
CA SER A 258 -17.13 -9.34 2.90
C SER A 258 -16.20 -8.75 3.96
N ILE A 259 -15.42 -7.71 3.63
CA ILE A 259 -14.58 -7.01 4.60
C ILE A 259 -15.45 -6.24 5.59
N CYS A 260 -16.44 -5.47 5.13
CA CYS A 260 -17.30 -4.65 5.98
C CYS A 260 -18.14 -5.51 6.94
N GLU A 261 -18.71 -6.63 6.47
CA GLU A 261 -19.48 -7.58 7.30
C GLU A 261 -18.63 -8.14 8.45
N ARG A 262 -17.32 -8.38 8.24
CA ARG A 262 -16.41 -8.82 9.29
C ARG A 262 -16.12 -7.75 10.35
N LEU A 263 -16.46 -6.49 10.07
CA LEU A 263 -16.21 -5.33 10.93
C LEU A 263 -17.51 -4.76 11.58
N GLU A 264 -18.65 -5.42 11.39
CA GLU A 264 -19.93 -5.00 11.98
C GLU A 264 -19.88 -4.86 13.50
N TRP A 265 -19.14 -5.72 14.18
CA TRP A 265 -18.92 -5.66 15.61
C TRP A 265 -18.22 -4.36 16.08
N MET A 266 -17.47 -3.67 15.19
CA MET A 266 -16.88 -2.36 15.45
C MET A 266 -17.89 -1.21 15.25
N GLY A 267 -19.07 -1.52 14.72
CA GLY A 267 -20.13 -0.56 14.40
C GLY A 267 -20.11 -0.05 12.97
N LEU A 268 -19.35 -0.68 12.08
CA LEU A 268 -19.45 -0.45 10.63
C LEU A 268 -20.73 -1.12 10.11
N LYS A 269 -21.54 -0.37 9.37
CA LYS A 269 -22.72 -0.90 8.68
C LYS A 269 -22.61 -0.57 7.20
N ILE A 270 -22.51 -1.60 6.37
CA ILE A 270 -22.45 -1.42 4.92
C ILE A 270 -23.86 -1.15 4.35
N ASP A 271 -23.96 -0.22 3.43
CA ASP A 271 -25.12 -0.02 2.56
C ASP A 271 -24.89 -0.83 1.28
N ILE A 272 -25.69 -1.88 1.11
CA ILE A 272 -25.53 -2.85 0.00
C ILE A 272 -25.79 -2.19 -1.35
N ASP A 273 -26.79 -1.31 -1.43
CA ASP A 273 -27.17 -0.64 -2.68
C ASP A 273 -26.10 0.40 -3.05
N ALA A 274 -25.66 1.22 -2.10
CA ALA A 274 -24.58 2.17 -2.31
C ALA A 274 -23.23 1.51 -2.64
N ASN A 275 -22.98 0.29 -2.12
CA ASN A 275 -21.79 -0.47 -2.46
C ASN A 275 -21.80 -1.04 -3.89
N ASN A 276 -22.94 -1.05 -4.58
CA ASN A 276 -23.05 -1.61 -5.92
C ASN A 276 -22.52 -0.67 -7.02
N VAL A 277 -21.33 -0.13 -6.82
CA VAL A 277 -20.63 0.77 -7.75
C VAL A 277 -19.22 0.26 -8.05
N LYS A 278 -18.66 0.68 -9.19
CA LYS A 278 -17.31 0.30 -9.64
C LYS A 278 -16.59 1.51 -10.19
N GLY A 279 -15.37 1.75 -9.70
CA GLY A 279 -14.49 2.82 -10.18
C GLY A 279 -14.99 4.24 -9.95
N GLU A 280 -16.00 4.41 -9.08
CA GLU A 280 -16.61 5.70 -8.78
C GLU A 280 -16.47 6.02 -7.29
N GLU A 281 -16.40 7.31 -6.98
CA GLU A 281 -16.37 7.80 -5.61
C GLU A 281 -17.76 7.65 -4.97
N ALA A 282 -17.85 6.90 -3.88
CA ALA A 282 -19.11 6.65 -3.20
C ALA A 282 -18.95 6.40 -1.70
N LYS A 283 -19.86 6.93 -0.88
CA LYS A 283 -20.07 6.50 0.49
C LYS A 283 -20.82 5.16 0.46
N ILE A 284 -20.25 4.13 1.09
CA ILE A 284 -20.79 2.77 1.09
C ILE A 284 -21.22 2.30 2.48
N SER A 285 -21.23 3.17 3.47
CA SER A 285 -21.79 2.90 4.80
C SER A 285 -23.14 3.58 4.95
N THR A 286 -24.04 2.97 5.75
CA THR A 286 -25.32 3.57 6.12
C THR A 286 -25.12 4.85 6.95
N ASP A 287 -26.17 5.67 7.07
CA ASP A 287 -26.10 6.93 7.84
C ASP A 287 -25.98 6.70 9.35
N ASP A 288 -26.46 5.56 9.85
CA ASP A 288 -26.37 5.17 11.26
C ASP A 288 -25.10 4.35 11.58
N SER A 289 -24.21 4.17 10.60
CA SER A 289 -22.90 3.54 10.81
C SER A 289 -22.01 4.43 11.68
N LYS A 290 -21.35 3.84 12.67
CA LYS A 290 -20.36 4.55 13.51
C LYS A 290 -19.07 4.86 12.76
N ILE A 291 -18.72 4.04 11.79
CA ILE A 291 -17.53 4.17 10.95
C ILE A 291 -18.00 4.47 9.53
N ILE A 292 -17.46 5.53 8.95
CA ILE A 292 -17.82 5.92 7.58
C ILE A 292 -16.93 5.14 6.60
N ALA A 293 -17.53 4.42 5.66
CA ALA A 293 -16.79 3.73 4.61
C ALA A 293 -17.02 4.40 3.24
N TYR A 294 -15.92 4.61 2.52
CA TYR A 294 -15.91 5.20 1.18
C TYR A 294 -15.13 4.34 0.18
N ILE A 295 -15.56 4.39 -1.08
CA ILE A 295 -14.72 4.08 -2.24
C ILE A 295 -14.16 5.42 -2.72
N ILE A 296 -12.85 5.52 -2.86
CA ILE A 296 -12.20 6.70 -3.43
C ILE A 296 -11.17 6.21 -4.45
N PRO A 297 -11.42 6.37 -5.74
CA PRO A 297 -10.42 6.06 -6.77
C PRO A 297 -9.14 6.84 -6.53
N THR A 298 -8.01 6.13 -6.51
CA THR A 298 -6.70 6.78 -6.38
C THR A 298 -6.29 7.42 -7.68
N ASP A 299 -5.62 8.57 -7.58
CA ASP A 299 -5.00 9.25 -8.71
C ASP A 299 -3.57 9.66 -8.30
N GLU A 300 -2.67 8.68 -8.39
CA GLU A 300 -1.26 8.88 -8.04
C GLU A 300 -0.58 9.85 -9.00
N GLU A 301 -0.98 9.87 -10.27
CA GLU A 301 -0.44 10.78 -11.28
C GLU A 301 -0.80 12.23 -10.96
N LEU A 302 -2.05 12.49 -10.58
CA LEU A 302 -2.50 13.81 -10.13
C LEU A 302 -1.78 14.24 -8.84
N ALA A 303 -1.59 13.33 -7.89
CA ALA A 303 -0.86 13.61 -6.66
C ALA A 303 0.58 14.03 -6.96
N ILE A 304 1.29 13.26 -7.78
CA ILE A 304 2.66 13.57 -8.21
C ILE A 304 2.72 14.89 -9.00
N ALA A 305 1.73 15.15 -9.88
CA ALA A 305 1.67 16.40 -10.63
C ALA A 305 1.48 17.63 -9.72
N ARG A 306 0.64 17.52 -8.67
CA ARG A 306 0.43 18.57 -7.67
C ARG A 306 1.70 18.84 -6.86
N ASP A 307 2.36 17.81 -6.38
CA ASP A 307 3.64 17.93 -5.66
C ASP A 307 4.71 18.56 -6.55
N THR A 308 4.82 18.10 -7.79
CA THR A 308 5.76 18.64 -8.78
C THR A 308 5.52 20.12 -9.01
N LYS A 309 4.27 20.54 -9.19
CA LYS A 309 3.92 21.94 -9.35
C LYS A 309 4.32 22.76 -8.13
N ALA A 310 3.93 22.31 -6.94
CA ALA A 310 4.17 23.04 -5.70
C ALA A 310 5.67 23.22 -5.41
N ILE A 311 6.51 22.20 -5.70
CA ILE A 311 7.95 22.26 -5.48
C ILE A 311 8.62 23.20 -6.51
N VAL A 312 8.26 23.08 -7.78
CA VAL A 312 8.86 23.92 -8.85
C VAL A 312 8.47 25.39 -8.69
N GLU A 313 7.26 25.71 -8.21
CA GLU A 313 6.84 27.08 -7.93
C GLU A 313 7.62 27.73 -6.78
N LYS A 314 8.09 26.95 -5.81
CA LYS A 314 8.92 27.45 -4.69
C LYS A 314 10.39 27.74 -5.07
N ILE A 315 10.87 27.19 -6.17
CA ILE A 315 12.26 27.31 -6.62
C ILE A 315 12.44 28.43 -7.65
N LYS A 316 11.35 28.87 -8.26
CA LYS A 316 11.32 30.04 -9.15
C LYS A 316 11.30 31.33 -8.36
#